data_7b2fbb2047b4e26d9959fafb5997f61d
#
_entry.id   7b2fbb2047b4e26d9959fafb5997f61d
#
_cell.length_a   1.000
_cell.length_b   1.000
_cell.length_c   1.000
_cell.angle_alpha   90.00
_cell.angle_beta   90.00
_cell.angle_gamma   90.00
#
_symmetry.space_group_name_H-M   'P 1'
#
loop_
_entity.id
_entity.type
_entity.pdbx_description
1 polymer ?
#
loop_
_entity_poly.entity_id
_entity_poly.type
_entity_poly.pdbx_seq_one_letter_code
_entity_poly.pdbx_strand_id
1 'polypeptide(L)'
;VSAASTFSAYHHLFLSAYLRPQQFSGDIKSIKDYYARVSKQRGEKLDAPEWVIRELGYHYVGEQNYDKAIALFKYDIAEYPQTPDAYNGLAYGYEQMGEYKKALESVNQALALSTSEHDGHQVYVNRQKRLQSLLKD
;
A
#
# COMPACT_ATOMS: atom_id res chain seq x y z
N VAL A 1 -7.34 22.45 7.34
CA VAL A 1 -7.17 21.12 6.70
C VAL A 1 -5.70 20.75 6.76
N SER A 2 -5.39 19.59 7.30
CA SER A 2 -4.01 19.13 7.38
C SER A 2 -3.45 18.85 5.97
N ALA A 3 -2.14 19.03 5.80
CA ALA A 3 -1.46 18.72 4.54
C ALA A 3 -1.66 17.25 4.15
N ALA A 4 -1.70 16.34 5.13
CA ALA A 4 -1.92 14.92 4.90
C ALA A 4 -3.31 14.64 4.32
N SER A 5 -4.36 15.30 4.82
CA SER A 5 -5.72 15.15 4.29
C SER A 5 -5.83 15.67 2.85
N THR A 6 -5.20 16.82 2.57
CA THR A 6 -5.17 17.40 1.23
C THR A 6 -4.44 16.49 0.25
N PHE A 7 -3.30 15.94 0.67
CA PHE A 7 -2.50 15.04 -0.13
C PHE A 7 -3.26 13.73 -0.45
N SER A 8 -3.93 13.16 0.56
CA SER A 8 -4.73 11.95 0.39
C SER A 8 -5.92 12.18 -0.55
N ALA A 9 -6.62 13.31 -0.41
CA ALA A 9 -7.72 13.69 -1.31
C ALA A 9 -7.22 13.88 -2.74
N TYR A 10 -6.07 14.53 -2.93
CA TYR A 10 -5.45 14.72 -4.24
C TYR A 10 -5.10 13.39 -4.89
N HIS A 11 -4.50 12.47 -4.13
CA HIS A 11 -4.17 11.12 -4.62
C HIS A 11 -5.43 10.35 -5.02
N HIS A 12 -6.48 10.42 -4.22
CA HIS A 12 -7.75 9.77 -4.54
C HIS A 12 -8.34 10.32 -5.84
N LEU A 13 -8.34 11.64 -6.01
CA LEU A 13 -8.79 12.29 -7.25
C LEU A 13 -7.92 11.88 -8.44
N PHE A 14 -6.60 11.82 -8.25
CA PHE A 14 -5.67 11.40 -9.28
C PHE A 14 -5.95 9.96 -9.71
N LEU A 15 -6.10 9.04 -8.75
CA LEU A 15 -6.42 7.65 -9.04
C LEU A 15 -7.76 7.52 -9.76
N SER A 16 -8.78 8.27 -9.32
CA SER A 16 -10.09 8.21 -9.96
C SER A 16 -10.11 8.81 -11.35
N ALA A 17 -9.24 9.80 -11.63
CA ALA A 17 -9.13 10.42 -12.94
C ALA A 17 -8.37 9.56 -13.94
N TYR A 18 -7.29 8.89 -13.49
CA TYR A 18 -6.40 8.11 -14.36
C TYR A 18 -6.68 6.62 -14.33
N LEU A 19 -7.20 6.12 -13.22
CA LEU A 19 -7.54 4.72 -13.02
C LEU A 19 -9.05 4.64 -12.75
N ARG A 20 -9.86 4.92 -13.78
CA ARG A 20 -11.31 4.88 -13.60
C ARG A 20 -11.72 3.52 -13.03
N PRO A 21 -12.36 3.48 -11.84
CA PRO A 21 -12.71 2.21 -11.21
C PRO A 21 -13.51 1.27 -12.10
N GLN A 22 -14.24 1.82 -13.06
CA GLN A 22 -15.05 1.04 -14.01
C GLN A 22 -14.21 0.35 -15.07
N GLN A 23 -12.98 0.82 -15.31
CA GLN A 23 -12.04 0.25 -16.28
C GLN A 23 -10.93 -0.55 -15.60
N PHE A 24 -10.94 -0.57 -14.27
CA PHE A 24 -9.87 -1.10 -13.46
C PHE A 24 -10.46 -2.10 -12.47
N SER A 25 -10.28 -3.39 -12.78
CA SER A 25 -10.79 -4.44 -11.89
C SER A 25 -10.01 -4.54 -10.58
N GLY A 26 -8.96 -3.73 -10.46
CA GLY A 26 -8.19 -3.61 -9.23
C GLY A 26 -7.23 -4.76 -8.98
N ASP A 27 -7.10 -5.71 -9.90
CA ASP A 27 -6.14 -6.78 -9.74
C ASP A 27 -4.79 -6.40 -10.36
N ILE A 28 -3.79 -7.20 -10.06
CA ILE A 28 -2.41 -6.98 -10.52
C ILE A 28 -2.34 -6.97 -12.04
N LYS A 29 -3.11 -7.85 -12.69
CA LYS A 29 -3.16 -7.92 -14.16
C LYS A 29 -3.62 -6.59 -14.76
N SER A 30 -4.65 -5.98 -14.18
CA SER A 30 -5.17 -4.68 -14.66
C SER A 30 -4.13 -3.57 -14.56
N ILE A 31 -3.34 -3.55 -13.47
CA ILE A 31 -2.24 -2.59 -13.31
C ILE A 31 -1.21 -2.79 -14.41
N LYS A 32 -0.77 -4.02 -14.61
CA LYS A 32 0.22 -4.36 -15.64
C LYS A 32 -0.26 -4.00 -17.03
N ASP A 33 -1.50 -4.33 -17.36
CA ASP A 33 -2.09 -4.04 -18.67
C ASP A 33 -2.20 -2.52 -18.91
N TYR A 34 -2.60 -1.77 -17.89
CA TYR A 34 -2.69 -0.30 -17.97
C TYR A 34 -1.32 0.31 -18.27
N TYR A 35 -0.30 -0.04 -17.50
CA TYR A 35 1.03 0.55 -17.69
C TYR A 35 1.71 0.05 -18.97
N ALA A 36 1.43 -1.17 -19.41
CA ALA A 36 1.90 -1.66 -20.70
C ALA A 36 1.31 -0.83 -21.84
N ARG A 37 0.01 -0.52 -21.76
CA ARG A 37 -0.66 0.30 -22.77
C ARG A 37 -0.12 1.73 -22.79
N VAL A 38 0.05 2.35 -21.63
CA VAL A 38 0.60 3.71 -21.51
C VAL A 38 2.04 3.74 -22.02
N SER A 39 2.83 2.71 -21.70
CA SER A 39 4.21 2.59 -22.18
C SER A 39 4.27 2.57 -23.71
N LYS A 40 3.39 1.79 -24.33
CA LYS A 40 3.32 1.70 -25.78
C LYS A 40 2.92 3.04 -26.41
N GLN A 41 1.95 3.74 -25.80
CA GLN A 41 1.49 5.04 -26.30
C GLN A 41 2.57 6.11 -26.21
N ARG A 42 3.42 6.06 -25.18
CA ARG A 42 4.47 7.05 -24.95
C ARG A 42 5.82 6.68 -25.57
N GLY A 43 5.96 5.44 -26.05
CA GLY A 43 7.21 4.98 -26.64
C GLY A 43 8.33 4.77 -25.63
N GLU A 44 8.00 4.62 -24.35
CA GLU A 44 8.97 4.37 -23.28
C GLU A 44 8.37 3.41 -22.26
N LYS A 45 9.23 2.63 -21.57
CA LYS A 45 8.78 1.69 -20.55
C LYS A 45 8.41 2.44 -19.28
N LEU A 46 7.15 2.31 -18.87
CA LEU A 46 6.62 2.87 -17.64
C LEU A 46 6.09 1.74 -16.77
N ASP A 47 6.53 1.72 -15.51
CA ASP A 47 6.04 0.78 -14.51
C ASP A 47 5.10 1.52 -13.55
N ALA A 48 4.20 0.79 -12.91
CA ALA A 48 3.34 1.38 -11.88
C ALA A 48 4.21 1.94 -10.76
N PRO A 49 4.06 3.24 -10.41
CA PRO A 49 4.77 3.78 -9.25
C PRO A 49 4.38 3.06 -7.97
N GLU A 50 5.30 2.97 -7.01
CA GLU A 50 5.07 2.29 -5.75
C GLU A 50 3.79 2.79 -5.05
N TRP A 51 3.64 4.10 -4.95
CA TRP A 51 2.52 4.70 -4.25
C TRP A 51 1.16 4.38 -4.90
N VAL A 52 1.13 4.16 -6.22
CA VAL A 52 -0.12 3.77 -6.91
C VAL A 52 -0.56 2.39 -6.45
N ILE A 53 0.35 1.44 -6.41
CA ILE A 53 0.05 0.06 -5.99
C ILE A 53 -0.42 0.07 -4.53
N ARG A 54 0.30 0.79 -3.67
CA ARG A 54 -0.01 0.90 -2.25
C ARG A 54 -1.37 1.55 -2.01
N GLU A 55 -1.68 2.65 -2.70
CA GLU A 55 -2.99 3.32 -2.57
C GLU A 55 -4.15 2.42 -2.99
N LEU A 56 -3.94 1.61 -4.02
CA LEU A 56 -4.94 0.62 -4.42
C LEU A 56 -5.14 -0.43 -3.33
N GLY A 57 -4.06 -0.85 -2.68
CA GLY A 57 -4.14 -1.74 -1.53
C GLY A 57 -5.00 -1.15 -0.42
N TYR A 58 -4.76 0.10 -0.06
CA TYR A 58 -5.56 0.81 0.95
C TYR A 58 -7.02 0.94 0.53
N HIS A 59 -7.27 1.23 -0.73
CA HIS A 59 -8.63 1.32 -1.25
C HIS A 59 -9.39 0.00 -1.00
N TYR A 60 -8.78 -1.14 -1.29
CA TYR A 60 -9.45 -2.44 -1.10
C TYR A 60 -9.58 -2.83 0.37
N VAL A 61 -8.70 -2.37 1.25
CA VAL A 61 -8.92 -2.50 2.70
C VAL A 61 -10.19 -1.75 3.08
N GLY A 62 -10.37 -0.52 2.58
CA GLY A 62 -11.56 0.28 2.82
C GLY A 62 -12.85 -0.38 2.33
N GLU A 63 -12.76 -1.13 1.23
CA GLU A 63 -13.87 -1.91 0.67
C GLU A 63 -14.06 -3.26 1.36
N GLN A 64 -13.23 -3.57 2.34
CA GLN A 64 -13.20 -4.87 3.04
C GLN A 64 -12.90 -6.04 2.10
N ASN A 65 -12.30 -5.76 0.96
CA ASN A 65 -11.83 -6.79 0.03
C ASN A 65 -10.35 -7.09 0.35
N TYR A 66 -10.17 -7.84 1.43
CA TYR A 66 -8.84 -8.07 1.99
C TYR A 66 -7.95 -8.92 1.09
N ASP A 67 -8.52 -9.89 0.37
CA ASP A 67 -7.76 -10.74 -0.53
C ASP A 67 -7.07 -9.91 -1.61
N LYS A 68 -7.79 -8.98 -2.24
CA LYS A 68 -7.21 -8.07 -3.23
C LYS A 68 -6.21 -7.12 -2.61
N ALA A 69 -6.53 -6.57 -1.42
CA ALA A 69 -5.63 -5.65 -0.72
C ALA A 69 -4.29 -6.31 -0.40
N ILE A 70 -4.32 -7.50 0.18
CA ILE A 70 -3.10 -8.23 0.55
C ILE A 70 -2.29 -8.59 -0.69
N ALA A 71 -2.95 -9.02 -1.76
CA ALA A 71 -2.27 -9.33 -3.03
C ALA A 71 -1.55 -8.10 -3.59
N LEU A 72 -2.19 -6.92 -3.52
CA LEU A 72 -1.59 -5.67 -3.98
C LEU A 72 -0.41 -5.25 -3.13
N PHE A 73 -0.52 -5.33 -1.80
CA PHE A 73 0.61 -5.00 -0.93
C PHE A 73 1.80 -5.95 -1.14
N LYS A 74 1.54 -7.23 -1.34
CA LYS A 74 2.60 -8.20 -1.65
C LYS A 74 3.24 -7.92 -3.00
N TYR A 75 2.45 -7.54 -3.99
CA TYR A 75 2.95 -7.12 -5.30
C TYR A 75 3.83 -5.87 -5.17
N ASP A 76 3.38 -4.91 -4.37
CA ASP A 76 4.15 -3.68 -4.08
C ASP A 76 5.52 -4.02 -3.49
N ILE A 77 5.56 -4.91 -2.50
CA ILE A 77 6.80 -5.37 -1.87
C ILE A 77 7.70 -6.08 -2.89
N ALA A 78 7.13 -6.92 -3.76
CA ALA A 78 7.90 -7.65 -4.76
C ALA A 78 8.57 -6.70 -5.76
N GLU A 79 7.87 -5.65 -6.17
CA GLU A 79 8.40 -4.66 -7.11
C GLU A 79 9.31 -3.63 -6.45
N TYR A 80 9.06 -3.29 -5.17
CA TYR A 80 9.76 -2.24 -4.44
C TYR A 80 10.18 -2.73 -3.04
N PRO A 81 11.08 -3.74 -2.97
CA PRO A 81 11.36 -4.42 -1.69
C PRO A 81 12.08 -3.57 -0.64
N GLN A 82 12.58 -2.39 -1.01
CA GLN A 82 13.27 -1.50 -0.09
C GLN A 82 12.40 -0.35 0.42
N THR A 83 11.10 -0.39 0.17
CA THR A 83 10.17 0.66 0.55
C THR A 83 9.46 0.28 1.87
N PRO A 84 9.81 0.93 3.00
CA PRO A 84 9.17 0.60 4.29
C PRO A 84 7.64 0.71 4.25
N ASP A 85 7.12 1.72 3.55
CA ASP A 85 5.67 1.96 3.46
C ASP A 85 4.91 0.78 2.83
N ALA A 86 5.54 0.03 1.93
CA ALA A 86 4.92 -1.15 1.32
C ALA A 86 4.65 -2.23 2.39
N TYR A 87 5.62 -2.45 3.27
CA TYR A 87 5.48 -3.40 4.38
C TYR A 87 4.47 -2.91 5.41
N ASN A 88 4.45 -1.60 5.68
CA ASN A 88 3.45 -1.02 6.58
C ASN A 88 2.04 -1.13 6.02
N GLY A 89 1.89 -1.01 4.70
CA GLY A 89 0.61 -1.25 4.03
C GLY A 89 0.12 -2.67 4.27
N LEU A 90 1.00 -3.65 4.09
CA LEU A 90 0.69 -5.05 4.35
C LEU A 90 0.31 -5.27 5.82
N ALA A 91 1.06 -4.65 6.75
CA ALA A 91 0.76 -4.70 8.18
C ALA A 91 -0.64 -4.15 8.47
N TYR A 92 -0.98 -3.02 7.86
CA TYR A 92 -2.31 -2.41 8.00
C TYR A 92 -3.41 -3.37 7.52
N GLY A 93 -3.21 -3.98 6.36
CA GLY A 93 -4.18 -4.94 5.82
C GLY A 93 -4.40 -6.11 6.76
N TYR A 94 -3.34 -6.71 7.26
CA TYR A 94 -3.43 -7.82 8.21
C TYR A 94 -4.07 -7.39 9.54
N GLU A 95 -3.75 -6.18 10.02
CA GLU A 95 -4.34 -5.66 11.26
C GLU A 95 -5.88 -5.54 11.12
N GLN A 96 -6.34 -5.02 9.99
CA GLN A 96 -7.77 -4.89 9.74
C GLN A 96 -8.49 -6.24 9.62
N MET A 97 -7.77 -7.28 9.22
CA MET A 97 -8.28 -8.65 9.18
C MET A 97 -8.29 -9.34 10.55
N GLY A 98 -7.67 -8.74 11.55
CA GLY A 98 -7.46 -9.39 12.85
C GLY A 98 -6.29 -10.36 12.87
N GLU A 99 -5.48 -10.41 11.83
CA GLU A 99 -4.28 -11.25 11.71
C GLU A 99 -3.07 -10.55 12.33
N TYR A 100 -3.11 -10.41 13.66
CA TYR A 100 -2.15 -9.54 14.38
C TYR A 100 -0.72 -10.04 14.33
N LYS A 101 -0.50 -11.36 14.33
CA LYS A 101 0.85 -11.93 14.19
C LYS A 101 1.48 -11.57 12.85
N LYS A 102 0.74 -11.75 11.78
CA LYS A 102 1.20 -11.41 10.43
C LYS A 102 1.42 -9.91 10.30
N ALA A 103 0.54 -9.11 10.90
CA ALA A 103 0.68 -7.65 10.92
C ALA A 103 1.97 -7.24 11.64
N LEU A 104 2.27 -7.85 12.78
CA LEU A 104 3.49 -7.55 13.53
C LEU A 104 4.74 -7.93 12.73
N GLU A 105 4.76 -9.08 12.09
CA GLU A 105 5.87 -9.47 11.22
C GLU A 105 6.10 -8.44 10.12
N SER A 106 5.03 -7.97 9.49
CA SER A 106 5.11 -6.99 8.40
C SER A 106 5.63 -5.63 8.88
N VAL A 107 5.11 -5.12 9.99
CA VAL A 107 5.59 -3.82 10.51
C VAL A 107 7.03 -3.90 11.01
N ASN A 108 7.45 -5.06 11.52
CA ASN A 108 8.85 -5.26 11.89
C ASN A 108 9.78 -5.16 10.68
N GLN A 109 9.35 -5.64 9.52
CA GLN A 109 10.10 -5.50 8.28
C GLN A 109 10.16 -4.03 7.85
N ALA A 110 9.07 -3.28 8.00
CA ALA A 110 9.07 -1.82 7.74
C ALA A 110 10.08 -1.11 8.63
N LEU A 111 10.10 -1.46 9.93
CA LEU A 111 11.04 -0.88 10.90
C LEU A 111 12.50 -1.23 10.57
N ALA A 112 12.76 -2.44 10.08
CA ALA A 112 14.11 -2.84 9.68
C ALA A 112 14.64 -2.02 8.51
N LEU A 113 13.75 -1.50 7.66
CA LEU A 113 14.11 -0.70 6.48
C LEU A 113 14.08 0.81 6.73
N SER A 114 13.51 1.27 7.84
CA SER A 114 13.36 2.68 8.14
C SER A 114 14.31 3.13 9.24
N THR A 115 14.64 4.42 9.23
CA THR A 115 15.38 5.06 10.32
C THR A 115 14.47 6.03 11.05
N SER A 116 14.90 6.54 12.21
CA SER A 116 14.14 7.53 12.96
C SER A 116 13.86 8.82 12.18
N GLU A 117 14.63 9.04 11.12
CA GLU A 117 14.47 10.22 10.26
C GLU A 117 13.45 10.01 9.14
N HIS A 118 13.05 8.76 8.90
CA HIS A 118 12.02 8.47 7.91
C HIS A 118 10.66 8.95 8.40
N ASP A 119 9.89 9.64 7.55
CA ASP A 119 8.62 10.26 7.92
C ASP A 119 7.61 9.26 8.50
N GLY A 120 7.60 8.04 8.00
CA GLY A 120 6.67 7.00 8.46
C GLY A 120 7.13 6.24 9.71
N HIS A 121 8.37 6.46 10.17
CA HIS A 121 8.97 5.63 11.22
C HIS A 121 8.13 5.59 12.49
N GLN A 122 7.64 6.73 12.95
CA GLN A 122 6.82 6.81 14.16
C GLN A 122 5.49 6.06 14.02
N VAL A 123 4.90 6.10 12.82
CA VAL A 123 3.68 5.35 12.51
C VAL A 123 3.95 3.84 12.69
N TYR A 124 5.08 3.36 12.18
CA TYR A 124 5.46 1.94 12.30
C TYR A 124 5.70 1.54 13.75
N VAL A 125 6.39 2.39 14.53
CA VAL A 125 6.63 2.16 15.96
C VAL A 125 5.30 2.07 16.71
N ASN A 126 4.39 2.98 16.44
CA ASN A 126 3.07 2.99 17.09
C ASN A 126 2.27 1.74 16.76
N ARG A 127 2.29 1.32 15.51
CA ARG A 127 1.62 0.07 15.07
C ARG A 127 2.23 -1.15 15.75
N GLN A 128 3.56 -1.21 15.81
CA GLN A 128 4.26 -2.30 16.48
C GLN A 128 3.83 -2.41 17.94
N LYS A 129 3.82 -1.32 18.67
CA LYS A 129 3.44 -1.29 20.08
C LYS A 129 2.00 -1.74 20.29
N ARG A 130 1.09 -1.25 19.46
CA ARG A 130 -0.33 -1.64 19.53
C ARG A 130 -0.50 -3.13 19.28
N LEU A 131 0.16 -3.66 18.25
CA LEU A 131 0.07 -5.09 17.90
C LEU A 131 0.67 -5.98 18.99
N GLN A 132 1.81 -5.58 19.55
CA GLN A 132 2.41 -6.29 20.67
C GLN A 132 1.47 -6.35 21.88
N SER A 133 0.77 -5.25 22.15
CA SER A 133 -0.20 -5.19 23.24
C SER A 133 -1.39 -6.14 22.98
N LEU A 134 -1.89 -6.17 21.74
CA LEU A 134 -3.01 -7.04 21.35
C LEU A 134 -2.64 -8.53 21.43
N LEU A 135 -1.36 -8.87 21.22
CA LEU A 135 -0.89 -10.25 21.21
C LEU A 135 -0.54 -10.77 22.62
N LYS A 136 -0.46 -9.90 23.62
CA LYS A 136 -0.17 -10.31 25.01
C LYS A 136 -1.32 -11.07 25.67
N ASP A 137 -2.54 -10.87 25.20
CA ASP A 137 -3.73 -11.49 25.72
C ASP A 137 -4.08 -12.72 24.89
#